data_c3a848645e6e9106e2a2cb689851f3fb
#
_entry.id   c3a848645e6e9106e2a2cb689851f3fb
#
_cell.length_a   1.000
_cell.length_b   1.000
_cell.length_c   1.000
_cell.angle_alpha   90.00
_cell.angle_beta   90.00
_cell.angle_gamma   90.00
#
_symmetry.space_group_name_H-M   'P 1'
#
loop_
_entity.id
_entity.type
_entity.pdbx_description
1 polymer ?
#
loop_
_entity_poly.entity_id
_entity_poly.type
_entity_poly.pdbx_seq_one_letter_code
_entity_poly.pdbx_strand_id
1 'polypeptide(L)'
;MQWLMRFRVLWGIQKPIHQFPPAPWHLRCQCLSEAPKWNDYDSPEEFNFARDVLDYWSQMEKEGRRGPNPALWWVNSEGNEVKWSFGEMTDLTCRVANVFSQTCGLQPGDGLVLLLPRVPEWWLATVGCIRTGVIVMPGTTQMRARDILYRLQTSKAKGVVTTDALAPEVDSVASECPALKVKLLVSDHSRKGWLNFSSLIKSASPEHTCIKSKTMDPMAIFFTSGTTGYPKMAKHSHGLALRSSLPSSRKWLQLKTSDIFWCLSDPGWIVAFVGGLLEPWTAGSTVFIHHLPQFDPKVIVQMLFKYPITQCLGAPTLFRMILQQNFPSLRFPTLEHCNAGGEPLLPQEQEKWRRQTGVHLSEVYGQSETGLTCAFYRGMKIKPGSMGKAIPPFDTQIIDDKGNILPPHTEGNIGIRIKPIRPIGLFLGYEGDPKKTAEVECGDFYNTGDKGTMDAEGYFWFLGRSDDVINASGFRIGPAEVEDALAKHPAVAESAVVSSPDPIRGQVVKAFIVLTPPFLSHDREQLTKELQQHVKSVTAPYKYPRKVEFVPELPKTITGKIKRSELRRKEFDQMQAATRP
;
A
#
# COMPACT_ATOMS: atom_id res chain seq x y z
N MET A 1 26.63 -0.80 -19.38
CA MET A 1 25.98 -0.80 -20.70
C MET A 1 25.87 -2.19 -21.33
N GLN A 2 26.26 -3.26 -20.65
CA GLN A 2 26.15 -4.66 -21.13
C GLN A 2 25.11 -5.51 -20.37
N TRP A 3 24.34 -4.90 -19.47
CA TRP A 3 23.41 -5.59 -18.55
C TRP A 3 22.04 -5.90 -19.14
N LEU A 4 21.75 -5.40 -20.33
CA LEU A 4 20.39 -5.27 -20.87
C LEU A 4 20.05 -6.21 -22.05
N MET A 5 21.00 -6.97 -22.55
CA MET A 5 20.76 -7.80 -23.75
C MET A 5 20.32 -9.26 -23.52
N ARG A 6 20.20 -9.75 -22.28
CA ARG A 6 20.04 -11.19 -22.04
C ARG A 6 18.73 -11.67 -21.40
N PHE A 7 17.75 -10.80 -21.16
CA PHE A 7 16.42 -11.27 -20.71
C PHE A 7 15.64 -12.10 -21.76
N ARG A 8 16.12 -12.15 -22.99
CA ARG A 8 15.48 -12.93 -24.08
C ARG A 8 15.59 -14.45 -23.94
N VAL A 9 16.44 -14.98 -23.10
CA VAL A 9 16.77 -16.44 -23.09
C VAL A 9 15.96 -17.21 -22.05
N LEU A 10 15.35 -16.55 -21.10
CA LEU A 10 14.66 -17.25 -20.00
C LEU A 10 13.25 -17.77 -20.35
N TRP A 11 12.55 -17.18 -21.32
CA TRP A 11 11.15 -17.50 -21.61
C TRP A 11 10.90 -17.61 -23.13
N GLY A 12 11.71 -18.42 -23.79
CA GLY A 12 11.67 -18.62 -25.24
C GLY A 12 10.42 -19.34 -25.75
N ILE A 13 9.28 -18.66 -25.77
CA ILE A 13 8.15 -19.00 -26.65
C ILE A 13 7.65 -17.72 -27.29
N GLN A 14 8.26 -17.33 -28.40
CA GLN A 14 7.63 -16.39 -29.34
C GLN A 14 6.58 -17.16 -30.13
N LYS A 15 5.29 -17.03 -29.76
CA LYS A 15 4.19 -17.25 -30.70
C LYS A 15 3.88 -15.93 -31.40
N PRO A 16 3.55 -15.96 -32.71
CA PRO A 16 3.22 -14.74 -33.46
C PRO A 16 2.00 -14.05 -32.87
N ILE A 17 2.01 -12.72 -32.94
CA ILE A 17 0.90 -11.85 -32.52
C ILE A 17 -0.31 -12.19 -33.41
N HIS A 18 -1.24 -13.01 -32.90
CA HIS A 18 -2.58 -13.07 -33.47
C HIS A 18 -3.35 -11.84 -32.96
N GLN A 19 -3.75 -10.98 -33.90
CA GLN A 19 -4.74 -9.94 -33.66
C GLN A 19 -6.05 -10.64 -33.28
N PHE A 20 -6.45 -10.52 -32.00
CA PHE A 20 -7.73 -11.04 -31.52
C PHE A 20 -8.86 -10.08 -31.94
N PRO A 21 -9.96 -10.57 -32.46
CA PRO A 21 -11.13 -9.74 -32.72
C PRO A 21 -11.75 -9.24 -31.39
N PRO A 22 -12.38 -8.07 -31.39
CA PRO A 22 -13.04 -7.56 -30.18
C PRO A 22 -14.16 -8.51 -29.74
N ALA A 23 -14.22 -8.83 -28.46
CA ALA A 23 -15.22 -9.71 -27.88
C ALA A 23 -16.64 -9.15 -28.10
N PRO A 24 -17.65 -10.00 -28.39
CA PRO A 24 -19.02 -9.59 -28.62
C PRO A 24 -19.64 -8.88 -27.40
N TRP A 25 -20.39 -7.82 -27.63
CA TRP A 25 -21.00 -6.94 -26.61
C TRP A 25 -21.85 -7.63 -25.53
N HIS A 26 -22.43 -8.83 -25.83
CA HIS A 26 -23.27 -9.56 -24.90
C HIS A 26 -22.52 -10.31 -23.78
N LEU A 27 -21.18 -10.45 -23.84
CA LEU A 27 -20.37 -11.00 -22.75
C LEU A 27 -20.11 -9.98 -21.63
N ARG A 28 -20.46 -8.71 -21.81
CA ARG A 28 -20.18 -7.64 -20.82
C ARG A 28 -21.04 -7.69 -19.55
N CYS A 29 -22.19 -8.38 -19.55
CA CYS A 29 -23.14 -8.36 -18.43
C CYS A 29 -23.07 -9.58 -17.49
N GLN A 30 -22.40 -10.67 -17.87
CA GLN A 30 -22.40 -11.93 -17.09
C GLN A 30 -21.27 -12.05 -16.05
N CYS A 31 -20.21 -11.25 -16.15
CA CYS A 31 -18.97 -11.48 -15.39
C CYS A 31 -19.02 -11.16 -13.88
N LEU A 32 -20.06 -10.49 -13.37
CA LEU A 32 -20.20 -10.24 -11.93
C LEU A 32 -20.74 -11.45 -11.15
N SER A 33 -21.34 -12.43 -11.84
CA SER A 33 -21.94 -13.63 -11.22
C SER A 33 -20.97 -14.81 -11.08
N GLU A 34 -19.77 -14.73 -11.66
CA GLU A 34 -18.88 -15.89 -11.83
C GLU A 34 -17.65 -15.88 -10.91
N ALA A 35 -17.46 -14.88 -10.05
CA ALA A 35 -16.42 -14.91 -9.03
C ALA A 35 -16.72 -15.94 -7.93
N PRO A 36 -15.70 -16.46 -7.24
CA PRO A 36 -15.92 -17.36 -6.11
C PRO A 36 -16.98 -16.80 -5.16
N LYS A 37 -18.05 -17.57 -4.91
CA LYS A 37 -19.21 -17.10 -4.13
C LYS A 37 -18.93 -17.31 -2.65
N TRP A 38 -18.45 -16.28 -1.99
CA TRP A 38 -18.37 -16.21 -0.53
C TRP A 38 -19.55 -15.40 0.00
N ASN A 39 -20.03 -15.76 1.20
CA ASN A 39 -21.05 -15.00 1.91
C ASN A 39 -20.36 -14.05 2.90
N ASP A 40 -20.82 -12.81 3.00
CA ASP A 40 -20.26 -11.83 3.94
C ASP A 40 -20.39 -12.25 5.42
N TYR A 41 -21.29 -13.18 5.71
CA TYR A 41 -21.64 -13.61 7.08
C TYR A 41 -21.07 -14.99 7.46
N ASP A 42 -20.70 -15.82 6.48
CA ASP A 42 -20.19 -17.17 6.69
C ASP A 42 -18.76 -17.28 6.21
N SER A 43 -17.81 -17.09 7.10
CA SER A 43 -16.40 -17.32 6.79
C SER A 43 -16.11 -18.82 6.80
N PRO A 44 -15.59 -19.37 5.69
CA PRO A 44 -15.20 -20.77 5.64
C PRO A 44 -14.09 -21.04 6.67
N GLU A 45 -14.09 -22.23 7.28
CA GLU A 45 -13.03 -22.63 8.18
C GLU A 45 -11.69 -22.74 7.46
N GLU A 46 -11.70 -23.26 6.23
CA GLU A 46 -10.53 -23.42 5.36
C GLU A 46 -10.60 -22.43 4.19
N PHE A 47 -9.54 -21.65 4.00
CA PHE A 47 -9.36 -20.80 2.84
C PHE A 47 -7.90 -20.69 2.46
N ASN A 48 -7.59 -20.84 1.17
CA ASN A 48 -6.28 -20.59 0.60
C ASN A 48 -6.41 -19.83 -0.72
N PHE A 49 -5.90 -18.61 -0.78
CA PHE A 49 -6.05 -17.73 -1.94
C PHE A 49 -5.58 -18.36 -3.26
N ALA A 50 -4.50 -19.14 -3.21
CA ALA A 50 -3.98 -19.79 -4.42
C ALA A 50 -4.96 -20.83 -4.96
N ARG A 51 -5.48 -21.71 -4.08
CA ARG A 51 -6.44 -22.76 -4.44
C ARG A 51 -7.81 -22.17 -4.83
N ASP A 52 -8.32 -21.26 -3.97
CA ASP A 52 -9.73 -20.86 -4.02
C ASP A 52 -9.98 -19.67 -4.96
N VAL A 53 -8.94 -18.94 -5.34
CA VAL A 53 -9.02 -17.79 -6.24
C VAL A 53 -8.20 -18.00 -7.51
N LEU A 54 -6.88 -18.22 -7.40
CA LEU A 54 -6.00 -18.32 -8.58
C LEU A 54 -6.37 -19.55 -9.44
N ASP A 55 -6.44 -20.72 -8.79
CA ASP A 55 -6.74 -21.98 -9.47
C ASP A 55 -8.19 -22.02 -9.99
N TYR A 56 -9.12 -21.34 -9.29
CA TYR A 56 -10.49 -21.14 -9.77
C TYR A 56 -10.50 -20.39 -11.11
N TRP A 57 -9.78 -19.27 -11.23
CA TRP A 57 -9.71 -18.54 -12.49
C TRP A 57 -8.96 -19.30 -13.58
N SER A 58 -7.95 -20.09 -13.23
CA SER A 58 -7.30 -21.03 -14.16
C SER A 58 -8.31 -22.03 -14.74
N GLN A 59 -9.20 -22.55 -13.89
CA GLN A 59 -10.27 -23.45 -14.36
C GLN A 59 -11.28 -22.72 -15.26
N MET A 60 -11.67 -21.48 -14.92
CA MET A 60 -12.57 -20.66 -15.75
C MET A 60 -11.97 -20.37 -17.14
N GLU A 61 -10.64 -20.15 -17.23
CA GLU A 61 -9.94 -20.02 -18.51
C GLU A 61 -10.02 -21.29 -19.36
N LYS A 62 -9.76 -22.46 -18.75
CA LYS A 62 -9.83 -23.76 -19.43
C LYS A 62 -11.22 -24.06 -19.96
N GLU A 63 -12.25 -23.62 -19.25
CA GLU A 63 -13.66 -23.78 -19.64
C GLU A 63 -14.14 -22.71 -20.65
N GLY A 64 -13.27 -21.76 -21.04
CA GLY A 64 -13.64 -20.65 -21.94
C GLY A 64 -14.63 -19.64 -21.34
N ARG A 65 -14.78 -19.65 -20.02
CA ARG A 65 -15.71 -18.79 -19.25
C ARG A 65 -15.06 -17.47 -18.80
N ARG A 66 -13.77 -17.31 -19.01
CA ARG A 66 -13.02 -16.07 -18.79
C ARG A 66 -12.46 -15.54 -20.11
N GLY A 67 -12.48 -14.20 -20.27
CA GLY A 67 -11.91 -13.54 -21.44
C GLY A 67 -10.39 -13.72 -21.57
N PRO A 68 -9.80 -13.31 -22.71
CA PRO A 68 -8.40 -13.60 -23.08
C PRO A 68 -7.35 -12.74 -22.37
N ASN A 69 -7.76 -11.82 -21.50
CA ASN A 69 -6.80 -10.95 -20.80
C ASN A 69 -5.86 -11.77 -19.88
N PRO A 70 -4.56 -11.46 -19.84
CA PRO A 70 -3.64 -12.17 -18.96
C PRO A 70 -3.98 -11.94 -17.48
N ALA A 71 -3.58 -12.86 -16.60
CA ALA A 71 -3.63 -12.65 -15.15
C ALA A 71 -2.59 -11.62 -14.71
N LEU A 72 -1.42 -11.67 -15.34
CA LEU A 72 -0.29 -10.79 -15.06
C LEU A 72 0.27 -10.24 -16.37
N TRP A 73 0.48 -8.92 -16.41
CA TRP A 73 1.11 -8.22 -17.53
C TRP A 73 2.23 -7.33 -17.00
N TRP A 74 3.46 -7.80 -17.13
CA TRP A 74 4.64 -7.10 -16.71
C TRP A 74 5.37 -6.45 -17.90
N VAL A 75 5.90 -5.25 -17.66
CA VAL A 75 6.65 -4.48 -18.64
C VAL A 75 7.89 -3.88 -17.97
N ASN A 76 9.03 -3.89 -18.64
CA ASN A 76 10.24 -3.19 -18.19
C ASN A 76 10.44 -1.85 -18.90
N SER A 77 11.46 -1.11 -18.48
CA SER A 77 11.83 0.20 -19.06
C SER A 77 12.28 0.12 -20.54
N GLU A 78 12.66 -1.07 -21.02
CA GLU A 78 13.07 -1.32 -22.40
C GLU A 78 11.91 -1.70 -23.31
N GLY A 79 10.71 -1.88 -22.74
CA GLY A 79 9.52 -2.32 -23.45
C GLY A 79 9.41 -3.82 -23.63
N ASN A 80 10.24 -4.63 -22.97
CA ASN A 80 10.04 -6.07 -22.93
C ASN A 80 8.81 -6.39 -22.07
N GLU A 81 7.98 -7.33 -22.53
CA GLU A 81 6.72 -7.69 -21.89
C GLU A 81 6.68 -9.17 -21.50
N VAL A 82 6.08 -9.45 -20.35
CA VAL A 82 5.71 -10.80 -19.93
C VAL A 82 4.20 -10.79 -19.67
N LYS A 83 3.50 -11.73 -20.28
CA LYS A 83 2.06 -11.93 -20.09
C LYS A 83 1.82 -13.37 -19.72
N TRP A 84 1.23 -13.59 -18.56
CA TRP A 84 0.84 -14.93 -18.12
C TRP A 84 -0.66 -15.00 -17.88
N SER A 85 -1.25 -16.07 -18.38
CA SER A 85 -2.63 -16.44 -18.07
C SER A 85 -2.77 -16.92 -16.62
N PHE A 86 -3.98 -17.10 -16.12
CA PHE A 86 -4.19 -17.74 -14.82
C PHE A 86 -3.70 -19.20 -14.82
N GLY A 87 -3.82 -19.90 -15.95
CA GLY A 87 -3.27 -21.24 -16.10
C GLY A 87 -1.75 -21.27 -15.94
N GLU A 88 -1.03 -20.36 -16.62
CA GLU A 88 0.42 -20.24 -16.50
C GLU A 88 0.83 -19.80 -15.10
N MET A 89 0.09 -18.89 -14.46
CA MET A 89 0.35 -18.47 -13.08
C MET A 89 0.17 -19.62 -12.09
N THR A 90 -0.86 -20.46 -12.29
CA THR A 90 -1.05 -21.67 -11.47
C THR A 90 0.15 -22.63 -11.61
N ASP A 91 0.57 -22.93 -12.84
CA ASP A 91 1.73 -23.79 -13.12
C ASP A 91 3.00 -23.25 -12.47
N LEU A 92 3.34 -21.99 -12.70
CA LEU A 92 4.55 -21.36 -12.18
C LEU A 92 4.55 -21.29 -10.65
N THR A 93 3.42 -20.97 -10.03
CA THR A 93 3.33 -20.88 -8.57
C THR A 93 3.33 -22.26 -7.89
N CYS A 94 2.86 -23.31 -8.56
CA CYS A 94 3.05 -24.69 -8.12
C CYS A 94 4.53 -25.10 -8.16
N ARG A 95 5.27 -24.75 -9.21
CA ARG A 95 6.73 -24.95 -9.28
C ARG A 95 7.45 -24.24 -8.14
N VAL A 96 7.09 -22.98 -7.87
CA VAL A 96 7.66 -22.24 -6.74
C VAL A 96 7.33 -22.88 -5.40
N ALA A 97 6.11 -23.37 -5.21
CA ALA A 97 5.72 -24.10 -4.01
C ALA A 97 6.57 -25.37 -3.80
N ASN A 98 6.85 -26.12 -4.87
CA ASN A 98 7.76 -27.28 -4.81
C ASN A 98 9.21 -26.87 -4.52
N VAL A 99 9.68 -25.74 -5.06
CA VAL A 99 11.00 -25.21 -4.70
C VAL A 99 11.05 -24.90 -3.20
N PHE A 100 10.05 -24.24 -2.65
CA PHE A 100 10.05 -23.88 -1.23
C PHE A 100 9.95 -25.11 -0.31
N SER A 101 9.02 -26.02 -0.59
CA SER A 101 8.79 -27.18 0.28
C SER A 101 9.82 -28.28 0.11
N GLN A 102 10.19 -28.64 -1.14
CA GLN A 102 11.04 -29.80 -1.41
C GLN A 102 12.53 -29.42 -1.49
N THR A 103 12.87 -28.37 -2.27
CA THR A 103 14.27 -28.00 -2.47
C THR A 103 14.83 -27.21 -1.27
N CYS A 104 14.05 -26.26 -0.75
CA CYS A 104 14.44 -25.40 0.37
C CYS A 104 14.08 -26.01 1.74
N GLY A 105 13.21 -27.01 1.79
CA GLY A 105 12.78 -27.66 3.02
C GLY A 105 11.97 -26.76 3.96
N LEU A 106 11.36 -25.68 3.44
CA LEU A 106 10.52 -24.78 4.23
C LEU A 106 9.21 -25.49 4.61
N GLN A 107 8.80 -25.30 5.86
CA GLN A 107 7.59 -25.88 6.42
C GLN A 107 6.50 -24.83 6.61
N PRO A 108 5.21 -25.22 6.69
CA PRO A 108 4.13 -24.31 7.08
C PRO A 108 4.48 -23.58 8.37
N GLY A 109 4.28 -22.25 8.40
CA GLY A 109 4.64 -21.39 9.51
C GLY A 109 6.07 -20.84 9.50
N ASP A 110 6.94 -21.33 8.62
CA ASP A 110 8.27 -20.74 8.44
C ASP A 110 8.18 -19.37 7.76
N GLY A 111 9.02 -18.43 8.15
CA GLY A 111 9.07 -17.09 7.57
C GLY A 111 9.99 -16.99 6.36
N LEU A 112 9.54 -16.35 5.30
CA LEU A 112 10.33 -16.02 4.10
C LEU A 112 10.30 -14.51 3.83
N VAL A 113 11.45 -13.85 3.89
CA VAL A 113 11.57 -12.42 3.59
C VAL A 113 11.73 -12.23 2.08
N LEU A 114 10.88 -11.38 1.48
CA LEU A 114 10.93 -11.02 0.06
C LEU A 114 11.46 -9.60 -0.11
N LEU A 115 12.65 -9.46 -0.66
CA LEU A 115 13.29 -8.18 -0.98
C LEU A 115 13.43 -8.05 -2.50
N LEU A 116 12.30 -8.00 -3.19
CA LEU A 116 12.23 -7.97 -4.65
C LEU A 116 11.62 -6.66 -5.14
N PRO A 117 12.15 -6.09 -6.23
CA PRO A 117 11.52 -4.98 -6.91
C PRO A 117 10.25 -5.46 -7.65
N ARG A 118 9.66 -4.59 -8.49
CA ARG A 118 8.49 -4.95 -9.32
C ARG A 118 8.89 -5.90 -10.45
N VAL A 119 9.24 -7.14 -10.09
CA VAL A 119 9.55 -8.24 -11.03
C VAL A 119 8.54 -9.35 -10.87
N PRO A 120 8.26 -10.14 -11.92
CA PRO A 120 7.24 -11.21 -11.87
C PRO A 120 7.46 -12.21 -10.73
N GLU A 121 8.70 -12.47 -10.35
CA GLU A 121 9.09 -13.39 -9.30
C GLU A 121 8.53 -13.00 -7.92
N TRP A 122 8.23 -11.71 -7.69
CA TRP A 122 7.57 -11.28 -6.45
C TRP A 122 6.17 -11.91 -6.31
N TRP A 123 5.39 -11.91 -7.39
CA TRP A 123 4.05 -12.53 -7.42
C TRP A 123 4.14 -14.03 -7.33
N LEU A 124 5.08 -14.65 -8.05
CA LEU A 124 5.33 -16.08 -7.99
C LEU A 124 5.72 -16.54 -6.59
N ALA A 125 6.68 -15.87 -5.95
CA ALA A 125 7.14 -16.19 -4.61
C ALA A 125 6.03 -15.97 -3.55
N THR A 126 5.28 -14.88 -3.66
CA THR A 126 4.17 -14.59 -2.74
C THR A 126 3.11 -15.70 -2.78
N VAL A 127 2.66 -16.08 -3.97
CA VAL A 127 1.66 -17.16 -4.11
C VAL A 127 2.24 -18.52 -3.76
N GLY A 128 3.51 -18.77 -4.07
CA GLY A 128 4.21 -19.99 -3.63
C GLY A 128 4.23 -20.15 -2.11
N CYS A 129 4.45 -19.05 -1.36
CA CYS A 129 4.30 -19.02 0.09
C CYS A 129 2.87 -19.37 0.52
N ILE A 130 1.86 -18.78 -0.11
CA ILE A 130 0.45 -19.06 0.20
C ILE A 130 0.10 -20.53 -0.05
N ARG A 131 0.61 -21.15 -1.13
CA ARG A 131 0.40 -22.56 -1.42
C ARG A 131 0.99 -23.50 -0.39
N THR A 132 2.11 -23.12 0.22
CA THR A 132 2.88 -23.96 1.15
C THR A 132 2.65 -23.63 2.62
N GLY A 133 1.91 -22.55 2.94
CA GLY A 133 1.74 -22.08 4.31
C GLY A 133 3.00 -21.42 4.90
N VAL A 134 3.97 -21.09 4.07
CA VAL A 134 5.11 -20.27 4.45
C VAL A 134 4.63 -18.83 4.64
N ILE A 135 5.04 -18.20 5.72
CA ILE A 135 4.63 -16.82 6.04
C ILE A 135 5.48 -15.84 5.22
N VAL A 136 4.84 -15.14 4.30
CA VAL A 136 5.52 -14.17 3.45
C VAL A 136 5.75 -12.85 4.20
N MET A 137 6.96 -12.29 4.07
CA MET A 137 7.37 -11.04 4.72
C MET A 137 7.95 -10.08 3.68
N PRO A 138 7.09 -9.31 2.97
CA PRO A 138 7.55 -8.38 1.96
C PRO A 138 8.37 -7.24 2.56
N GLY A 139 9.39 -6.80 1.84
CA GLY A 139 10.19 -5.65 2.18
C GLY A 139 10.64 -4.87 0.94
N THR A 140 10.88 -3.57 1.12
CA THR A 140 11.38 -2.72 0.04
C THR A 140 12.83 -3.00 -0.29
N THR A 141 13.19 -2.85 -1.55
CA THR A 141 14.59 -2.98 -2.03
C THR A 141 15.49 -1.81 -1.62
N GLN A 142 14.94 -0.80 -0.96
CA GLN A 142 15.70 0.36 -0.48
C GLN A 142 16.33 0.13 0.91
N MET A 143 16.14 -1.04 1.50
CA MET A 143 16.74 -1.41 2.78
C MET A 143 18.26 -1.51 2.69
N ARG A 144 18.90 -1.21 3.84
CA ARG A 144 20.33 -1.43 4.05
C ARG A 144 20.56 -2.61 5.00
N ALA A 145 21.80 -3.03 5.12
CA ALA A 145 22.21 -4.16 5.96
C ALA A 145 21.56 -4.15 7.36
N ARG A 146 21.54 -2.99 8.03
CA ARG A 146 20.93 -2.82 9.36
C ARG A 146 19.44 -3.13 9.39
N ASP A 147 18.70 -2.68 8.36
CA ASP A 147 17.25 -2.91 8.27
C ASP A 147 16.95 -4.39 7.99
N ILE A 148 17.78 -5.02 7.17
CA ILE A 148 17.70 -6.44 6.83
C ILE A 148 18.02 -7.30 8.05
N LEU A 149 19.11 -6.97 8.76
CA LEU A 149 19.50 -7.64 10.00
C LEU A 149 18.35 -7.66 11.01
N TYR A 150 17.80 -6.47 11.30
CA TYR A 150 16.68 -6.35 12.22
C TYR A 150 15.51 -7.25 11.85
N ARG A 151 15.10 -7.24 10.57
CA ARG A 151 13.97 -8.05 10.10
C ARG A 151 14.24 -9.54 10.21
N LEU A 152 15.42 -10.01 9.77
CA LEU A 152 15.79 -11.42 9.82
C LEU A 152 15.90 -11.94 11.26
N GLN A 153 16.50 -11.14 12.16
CA GLN A 153 16.64 -11.51 13.58
C GLN A 153 15.30 -11.55 14.30
N THR A 154 14.51 -10.46 14.16
CA THR A 154 13.26 -10.31 14.92
C THR A 154 12.20 -11.31 14.44
N SER A 155 12.09 -11.55 13.14
CA SER A 155 11.14 -12.51 12.57
C SER A 155 11.62 -13.95 12.65
N LYS A 156 12.92 -14.19 12.91
CA LYS A 156 13.54 -15.50 12.83
C LYS A 156 13.29 -16.18 11.47
N ALA A 157 13.24 -15.38 10.40
CA ALA A 157 12.96 -15.88 9.06
C ALA A 157 13.96 -16.96 8.65
N LYS A 158 13.44 -18.05 8.05
CA LYS A 158 14.25 -19.18 7.58
C LYS A 158 14.82 -18.95 6.19
N GLY A 159 14.20 -18.07 5.41
CA GLY A 159 14.65 -17.81 4.06
C GLY A 159 14.57 -16.35 3.67
N VAL A 160 15.32 -15.99 2.63
CA VAL A 160 15.27 -14.70 1.96
C VAL A 160 15.32 -14.90 0.44
N VAL A 161 14.52 -14.13 -0.28
CA VAL A 161 14.57 -14.04 -1.75
C VAL A 161 14.92 -12.61 -2.11
N THR A 162 15.96 -12.41 -2.93
CA THR A 162 16.35 -11.08 -3.38
C THR A 162 17.00 -11.11 -4.78
N THR A 163 17.47 -9.95 -5.24
CA THR A 163 18.22 -9.77 -6.49
C THR A 163 19.71 -9.54 -6.22
N ASP A 164 20.51 -9.53 -7.27
CA ASP A 164 21.96 -9.23 -7.20
C ASP A 164 22.26 -7.90 -6.49
N ALA A 165 21.37 -6.92 -6.63
CA ALA A 165 21.56 -5.59 -6.05
C ALA A 165 21.59 -5.59 -4.51
N LEU A 166 20.80 -6.44 -3.86
CA LEU A 166 20.70 -6.52 -2.41
C LEU A 166 21.39 -7.74 -1.79
N ALA A 167 21.80 -8.72 -2.59
CA ALA A 167 22.48 -9.91 -2.08
C ALA A 167 23.73 -9.57 -1.24
N PRO A 168 24.57 -8.57 -1.57
CA PRO A 168 25.69 -8.14 -0.72
C PRO A 168 25.27 -7.65 0.66
N GLU A 169 24.17 -6.88 0.75
CA GLU A 169 23.63 -6.38 2.02
C GLU A 169 23.15 -7.55 2.92
N VAL A 170 22.51 -8.55 2.32
CA VAL A 170 22.10 -9.79 3.03
C VAL A 170 23.32 -10.57 3.49
N ASP A 171 24.32 -10.77 2.62
CA ASP A 171 25.52 -11.53 2.97
C ASP A 171 26.31 -10.90 4.12
N SER A 172 26.34 -9.56 4.18
CA SER A 172 27.06 -8.83 5.24
C SER A 172 26.51 -9.09 6.65
N VAL A 173 25.24 -9.50 6.77
CA VAL A 173 24.55 -9.74 8.06
C VAL A 173 24.11 -11.18 8.29
N ALA A 174 24.28 -12.05 7.31
CA ALA A 174 23.76 -13.42 7.35
C ALA A 174 24.36 -14.25 8.52
N SER A 175 25.62 -14.01 8.88
CA SER A 175 26.28 -14.68 10.00
C SER A 175 25.66 -14.37 11.37
N GLU A 176 24.99 -13.23 11.48
CA GLU A 176 24.29 -12.78 12.69
C GLU A 176 22.82 -13.29 12.75
N CYS A 177 22.40 -14.03 11.73
CA CYS A 177 21.02 -14.54 11.59
C CYS A 177 20.99 -16.07 11.62
N PRO A 178 21.11 -16.74 12.78
CA PRO A 178 21.25 -18.20 12.87
C PRO A 178 20.02 -18.97 12.37
N ALA A 179 18.84 -18.31 12.30
CA ALA A 179 17.63 -18.91 11.76
C ALA A 179 17.63 -18.98 10.22
N LEU A 180 18.39 -18.10 9.54
CA LEU A 180 18.44 -18.02 8.08
C LEU A 180 19.17 -19.25 7.50
N LYS A 181 18.42 -20.10 6.80
CA LYS A 181 18.93 -21.35 6.19
C LYS A 181 18.97 -21.29 4.67
N VAL A 182 18.09 -20.49 4.07
CA VAL A 182 17.85 -20.48 2.63
C VAL A 182 18.05 -19.06 2.10
N LYS A 183 18.90 -18.93 1.07
CA LYS A 183 19.09 -17.70 0.31
C LYS A 183 18.81 -17.97 -1.16
N LEU A 184 17.74 -17.35 -1.70
CA LEU A 184 17.31 -17.50 -3.08
C LEU A 184 17.59 -16.21 -3.86
N LEU A 185 18.21 -16.36 -5.01
CA LEU A 185 18.63 -15.25 -5.86
C LEU A 185 17.85 -15.22 -7.17
N VAL A 186 17.17 -14.13 -7.44
CA VAL A 186 16.60 -13.81 -8.75
C VAL A 186 17.68 -13.14 -9.59
N SER A 187 18.33 -13.92 -10.44
CA SER A 187 19.48 -13.50 -11.24
C SER A 187 19.75 -14.46 -12.40
N ASP A 188 20.38 -13.96 -13.44
CA ASP A 188 20.94 -14.79 -14.53
C ASP A 188 22.28 -15.42 -14.15
N HIS A 189 22.86 -15.02 -13.02
CA HIS A 189 24.17 -15.46 -12.57
C HIS A 189 24.08 -16.32 -11.29
N SER A 190 25.06 -17.19 -11.12
CA SER A 190 25.24 -17.92 -9.86
C SER A 190 26.01 -17.08 -8.85
N ARG A 191 25.65 -17.19 -7.57
CA ARG A 191 26.35 -16.57 -6.45
C ARG A 191 26.65 -17.63 -5.37
N LYS A 192 27.87 -17.67 -4.90
CA LYS A 192 28.29 -18.63 -3.86
C LYS A 192 27.41 -18.48 -2.61
N GLY A 193 26.85 -19.60 -2.14
CA GLY A 193 25.96 -19.63 -0.97
C GLY A 193 24.52 -19.20 -1.24
N TRP A 194 24.15 -19.02 -2.52
CA TRP A 194 22.80 -18.72 -2.96
C TRP A 194 22.29 -19.76 -3.93
N LEU A 195 21.01 -20.06 -3.86
CA LEU A 195 20.30 -20.88 -4.83
C LEU A 195 19.73 -19.97 -5.92
N ASN A 196 19.92 -20.30 -7.20
CA ASN A 196 19.35 -19.54 -8.29
C ASN A 196 17.86 -19.85 -8.44
N PHE A 197 17.01 -18.87 -8.09
CA PHE A 197 15.57 -19.05 -8.01
C PHE A 197 14.95 -19.34 -9.38
N SER A 198 15.37 -18.62 -10.41
CA SER A 198 14.85 -18.80 -11.78
C SER A 198 15.16 -20.19 -12.34
N SER A 199 16.36 -20.71 -12.09
CA SER A 199 16.75 -22.06 -12.52
C SER A 199 15.97 -23.14 -11.78
N LEU A 200 15.73 -22.96 -10.47
CA LEU A 200 14.93 -23.89 -9.67
C LEU A 200 13.48 -23.95 -10.14
N ILE A 201 12.85 -22.82 -10.44
CA ILE A 201 11.47 -22.78 -10.96
C ILE A 201 11.38 -23.55 -12.28
N LYS A 202 12.35 -23.39 -13.18
CA LYS A 202 12.35 -24.10 -14.48
C LYS A 202 12.42 -25.62 -14.33
N SER A 203 13.18 -26.12 -13.37
CA SER A 203 13.40 -27.55 -13.15
C SER A 203 12.35 -28.22 -12.25
N ALA A 204 11.60 -27.44 -11.47
CA ALA A 204 10.62 -27.97 -10.54
C ALA A 204 9.37 -28.52 -11.27
N SER A 205 8.71 -29.52 -10.67
CA SER A 205 7.42 -30.02 -11.15
C SER A 205 6.32 -28.97 -11.05
N PRO A 206 5.42 -28.86 -12.04
CA PRO A 206 4.20 -28.06 -11.93
C PRO A 206 3.12 -28.71 -11.05
N GLU A 207 3.27 -29.98 -10.70
CA GLU A 207 2.32 -30.69 -9.85
C GLU A 207 2.58 -30.39 -8.38
N HIS A 208 1.63 -29.73 -7.75
CA HIS A 208 1.67 -29.39 -6.34
C HIS A 208 0.28 -29.40 -5.72
N THR A 209 0.15 -30.04 -4.56
CA THR A 209 -1.09 -29.98 -3.78
C THR A 209 -0.99 -28.84 -2.78
N CYS A 210 -1.85 -27.84 -2.95
CA CYS A 210 -1.94 -26.70 -2.03
C CYS A 210 -2.32 -27.19 -0.63
N ILE A 211 -1.67 -26.67 0.42
CA ILE A 211 -2.03 -27.03 1.79
C ILE A 211 -3.48 -26.62 2.13
N LYS A 212 -4.08 -27.35 3.06
CA LYS A 212 -5.35 -26.96 3.66
C LYS A 212 -5.09 -25.97 4.78
N SER A 213 -5.03 -24.69 4.42
CA SER A 213 -4.92 -23.61 5.42
C SER A 213 -6.27 -23.30 6.05
N LYS A 214 -6.30 -23.09 7.36
CA LYS A 214 -7.43 -22.47 8.02
C LYS A 214 -7.45 -20.97 7.72
N THR A 215 -8.62 -20.38 7.69
CA THR A 215 -8.80 -18.94 7.46
C THR A 215 -7.99 -18.09 8.45
N MET A 216 -7.82 -18.56 9.67
CA MET A 216 -7.06 -17.86 10.71
C MET A 216 -5.58 -18.24 10.81
N ASP A 217 -5.09 -19.17 9.98
CA ASP A 217 -3.66 -19.47 9.93
C ASP A 217 -2.87 -18.26 9.43
N PRO A 218 -1.66 -18.02 9.99
CA PRO A 218 -0.80 -16.94 9.55
C PRO A 218 -0.43 -17.06 8.06
N MET A 219 -0.52 -15.97 7.32
CA MET A 219 -0.21 -15.90 5.89
C MET A 219 0.91 -14.91 5.59
N ALA A 220 0.87 -13.73 6.21
CA ALA A 220 1.82 -12.65 5.93
C ALA A 220 2.17 -11.83 7.17
N ILE A 221 3.37 -11.26 7.19
CA ILE A 221 3.79 -10.28 8.20
C ILE A 221 4.30 -9.03 7.49
N PHE A 222 3.72 -7.87 7.84
CA PHE A 222 4.17 -6.57 7.37
C PHE A 222 4.88 -5.82 8.48
N PHE A 223 6.07 -5.32 8.19
CA PHE A 223 6.80 -4.47 9.11
C PHE A 223 6.30 -3.04 9.02
N THR A 224 5.70 -2.55 10.10
CA THR A 224 5.12 -1.20 10.15
C THR A 224 6.11 -0.22 10.74
N SER A 225 6.16 1.01 10.20
CA SER A 225 6.95 2.09 10.82
C SER A 225 6.25 2.52 12.12
N GLY A 226 6.86 2.18 13.25
CA GLY A 226 6.42 2.72 14.55
C GLY A 226 6.87 4.17 14.74
N THR A 227 6.05 4.99 15.39
CA THR A 227 6.41 6.38 15.77
C THR A 227 7.47 6.43 16.86
N THR A 228 7.72 5.32 17.54
CA THR A 228 8.53 5.26 18.78
C THR A 228 9.67 4.26 18.75
N GLY A 229 10.15 3.81 17.57
CA GLY A 229 11.26 2.86 17.53
C GLY A 229 11.35 1.98 16.29
N TYR A 230 11.81 0.76 16.50
CA TYR A 230 11.94 -0.23 15.43
C TYR A 230 10.59 -0.66 14.84
N PRO A 231 10.56 -1.08 13.56
CA PRO A 231 9.35 -1.56 12.91
C PRO A 231 8.70 -2.72 13.67
N LYS A 232 7.36 -2.69 13.80
CA LYS A 232 6.57 -3.77 14.41
C LYS A 232 6.13 -4.76 13.35
N MET A 233 5.92 -6.00 13.73
CA MET A 233 5.50 -7.09 12.84
C MET A 233 3.98 -7.29 12.90
N ALA A 234 3.23 -6.61 12.03
CA ALA A 234 1.77 -6.82 11.89
C ALA A 234 1.52 -8.16 11.20
N LYS A 235 1.01 -9.15 11.93
CA LYS A 235 0.75 -10.50 11.44
C LYS A 235 -0.67 -10.64 10.93
N HIS A 236 -0.83 -11.11 9.69
CA HIS A 236 -2.11 -11.36 9.05
C HIS A 236 -2.34 -12.84 8.78
N SER A 237 -3.62 -13.25 8.91
CA SER A 237 -4.07 -14.57 8.51
C SER A 237 -4.50 -14.61 7.04
N HIS A 238 -4.83 -15.82 6.54
CA HIS A 238 -5.52 -16.00 5.25
C HIS A 238 -6.85 -15.24 5.20
N GLY A 239 -7.41 -14.84 6.34
CA GLY A 239 -8.57 -13.96 6.43
C GLY A 239 -8.40 -12.61 5.73
N LEU A 240 -7.17 -12.07 5.61
CA LEU A 240 -6.92 -10.87 4.82
C LEU A 240 -7.28 -11.07 3.35
N ALA A 241 -6.88 -12.21 2.78
CA ALA A 241 -7.18 -12.55 1.39
C ALA A 241 -8.64 -12.97 1.20
N LEU A 242 -9.24 -13.70 2.16
CA LEU A 242 -10.67 -14.01 2.14
C LEU A 242 -11.50 -12.73 2.15
N ARG A 243 -11.15 -11.74 2.97
CA ARG A 243 -11.86 -10.46 3.02
C ARG A 243 -11.91 -9.78 1.65
N SER A 244 -10.79 -9.74 0.91
CA SER A 244 -10.78 -9.20 -0.46
C SER A 244 -11.74 -9.93 -1.39
N SER A 245 -12.08 -11.19 -1.08
CA SER A 245 -12.98 -12.03 -1.86
C SER A 245 -14.47 -11.87 -1.49
N LEU A 246 -14.80 -11.22 -0.36
CA LEU A 246 -16.17 -11.04 0.08
C LEU A 246 -16.95 -10.08 -0.84
N PRO A 247 -18.23 -10.35 -1.11
CA PRO A 247 -19.06 -9.50 -1.98
C PRO A 247 -19.12 -8.04 -1.55
N SER A 248 -19.20 -7.78 -0.24
CA SER A 248 -19.24 -6.42 0.32
C SER A 248 -17.92 -5.67 0.10
N SER A 249 -16.79 -6.36 0.28
CA SER A 249 -15.46 -5.78 0.09
C SER A 249 -15.16 -5.44 -1.37
N ARG A 250 -15.73 -6.17 -2.32
CA ARG A 250 -15.51 -5.95 -3.76
C ARG A 250 -16.24 -4.72 -4.32
N LYS A 251 -17.14 -4.11 -3.56
CA LYS A 251 -17.95 -2.96 -4.01
C LYS A 251 -17.16 -1.68 -4.23
N TRP A 252 -15.98 -1.53 -3.65
CA TRP A 252 -15.21 -0.28 -3.76
C TRP A 252 -14.49 -0.14 -5.11
N LEU A 253 -13.85 -1.18 -5.62
CA LEU A 253 -13.20 -1.16 -6.94
C LEU A 253 -14.15 -1.56 -8.06
N GLN A 254 -15.06 -2.51 -7.80
CA GLN A 254 -15.96 -3.11 -8.79
C GLN A 254 -15.21 -3.59 -10.04
N LEU A 255 -14.06 -4.22 -9.84
CA LEU A 255 -13.24 -4.76 -10.92
C LEU A 255 -13.98 -5.89 -11.65
N LYS A 256 -13.74 -5.96 -12.96
CA LYS A 256 -14.25 -6.98 -13.87
C LYS A 256 -13.08 -7.76 -14.46
N THR A 257 -13.34 -8.93 -15.01
CA THR A 257 -12.34 -9.76 -15.71
C THR A 257 -11.68 -9.03 -16.90
N SER A 258 -12.37 -8.02 -17.47
CA SER A 258 -11.85 -7.19 -18.54
C SER A 258 -10.95 -6.05 -18.08
N ASP A 259 -10.90 -5.76 -16.78
CA ASP A 259 -10.12 -4.64 -16.26
C ASP A 259 -8.63 -4.96 -16.22
N ILE A 260 -7.85 -3.93 -16.46
CA ILE A 260 -6.38 -3.93 -16.29
C ILE A 260 -6.08 -2.95 -15.17
N PHE A 261 -5.67 -3.50 -14.04
CA PHE A 261 -5.45 -2.75 -12.81
C PHE A 261 -3.96 -2.54 -12.54
N TRP A 262 -3.58 -1.32 -12.25
CA TRP A 262 -2.19 -0.97 -11.95
C TRP A 262 -2.05 -0.44 -10.52
N CYS A 263 -1.44 -1.21 -9.65
CA CYS A 263 -1.00 -0.75 -8.33
C CYS A 263 0.42 -0.18 -8.41
N LEU A 264 0.56 1.09 -8.07
CA LEU A 264 1.81 1.85 -8.14
C LEU A 264 2.65 1.78 -6.85
N SER A 265 2.13 1.13 -5.81
CA SER A 265 2.84 0.97 -4.54
C SER A 265 4.07 0.06 -4.66
N ASP A 266 5.05 0.30 -3.80
CA ASP A 266 6.24 -0.57 -3.68
C ASP A 266 5.83 -1.96 -3.16
N PRO A 267 6.39 -3.06 -3.72
CA PRO A 267 6.10 -4.43 -3.32
C PRO A 267 6.31 -4.75 -1.83
N GLY A 268 7.11 -3.96 -1.12
CA GLY A 268 7.33 -4.11 0.33
C GLY A 268 6.16 -3.69 1.21
N TRP A 269 5.06 -3.18 0.65
CA TRP A 269 3.93 -2.64 1.42
C TRP A 269 2.66 -3.44 1.25
N ILE A 270 1.81 -3.43 2.30
CA ILE A 270 0.51 -4.11 2.28
C ILE A 270 -0.39 -3.62 1.11
N VAL A 271 -0.27 -2.36 0.71
CA VAL A 271 -1.05 -1.81 -0.41
C VAL A 271 -0.74 -2.55 -1.72
N ALA A 272 0.54 -2.90 -1.97
CA ALA A 272 0.90 -3.71 -3.13
C ALA A 272 0.41 -5.15 -3.00
N PHE A 273 0.42 -5.70 -1.79
CA PHE A 273 -0.07 -7.05 -1.54
C PHE A 273 -1.60 -7.15 -1.74
N VAL A 274 -2.36 -6.22 -1.15
CA VAL A 274 -3.82 -6.20 -1.28
C VAL A 274 -4.24 -5.69 -2.66
N GLY A 275 -3.82 -4.47 -3.03
CA GLY A 275 -4.24 -3.82 -4.28
C GLY A 275 -3.48 -4.30 -5.52
N GLY A 276 -2.27 -4.84 -5.40
CA GLY A 276 -1.47 -5.32 -6.53
C GLY A 276 -1.54 -6.83 -6.76
N LEU A 277 -2.25 -7.59 -5.89
CA LEU A 277 -2.39 -9.04 -6.00
C LEU A 277 -3.79 -9.50 -5.64
N LEU A 278 -4.23 -9.31 -4.37
CA LEU A 278 -5.46 -9.93 -3.87
C LEU A 278 -6.72 -9.41 -4.56
N GLU A 279 -6.93 -8.09 -4.55
CA GLU A 279 -8.15 -7.46 -5.10
C GLU A 279 -8.34 -7.73 -6.61
N PRO A 280 -7.33 -7.47 -7.49
CA PRO A 280 -7.52 -7.68 -8.91
C PRO A 280 -7.69 -9.16 -9.28
N TRP A 281 -6.94 -10.08 -8.67
CA TRP A 281 -7.09 -11.49 -8.99
C TRP A 281 -8.38 -12.11 -8.42
N THR A 282 -8.88 -11.60 -7.28
CA THR A 282 -10.21 -11.99 -6.82
C THR A 282 -11.29 -11.69 -7.85
N ALA A 283 -11.17 -10.58 -8.57
CA ALA A 283 -12.07 -10.21 -9.64
C ALA A 283 -11.76 -10.90 -10.99
N GLY A 284 -10.67 -11.66 -11.09
CA GLY A 284 -10.18 -12.23 -12.34
C GLY A 284 -9.62 -11.18 -13.31
N SER A 285 -9.25 -10.00 -12.81
CA SER A 285 -8.68 -8.90 -13.59
C SER A 285 -7.20 -9.11 -13.88
N THR A 286 -6.67 -8.36 -14.84
CA THR A 286 -5.23 -8.32 -15.11
C THR A 286 -4.52 -7.44 -14.08
N VAL A 287 -3.47 -7.95 -13.48
CA VAL A 287 -2.48 -7.14 -12.74
C VAL A 287 -1.46 -6.62 -13.73
N PHE A 288 -1.46 -5.29 -13.95
CA PHE A 288 -0.43 -4.62 -14.74
C PHE A 288 0.72 -4.18 -13.84
N ILE A 289 1.95 -4.38 -14.30
CA ILE A 289 3.16 -4.09 -13.55
C ILE A 289 4.16 -3.42 -14.48
N HIS A 290 4.64 -2.25 -14.11
CA HIS A 290 5.77 -1.63 -14.78
C HIS A 290 7.00 -1.67 -13.85
N HIS A 291 8.06 -2.32 -14.32
CA HIS A 291 9.35 -2.29 -13.63
C HIS A 291 10.01 -0.93 -13.83
N LEU A 292 9.85 -0.07 -12.83
CA LEU A 292 10.41 1.26 -12.78
C LEU A 292 11.45 1.32 -11.65
N PRO A 293 12.75 1.26 -11.96
CA PRO A 293 13.80 1.29 -10.93
C PRO A 293 13.79 2.58 -10.11
N GLN A 294 13.46 3.70 -10.75
CA GLN A 294 13.31 5.01 -10.12
C GLN A 294 12.00 5.63 -10.56
N PHE A 295 11.27 6.23 -9.60
CA PHE A 295 10.01 6.90 -9.89
C PHE A 295 10.22 8.09 -10.84
N ASP A 296 9.45 8.12 -11.94
CA ASP A 296 9.36 9.22 -12.87
C ASP A 296 7.89 9.45 -13.27
N PRO A 297 7.30 10.61 -12.92
CA PRO A 297 5.91 10.92 -13.25
C PRO A 297 5.64 10.96 -14.75
N LYS A 298 6.64 11.30 -15.59
CA LYS A 298 6.49 11.31 -17.05
C LYS A 298 6.34 9.90 -17.61
N VAL A 299 7.10 8.94 -17.06
CA VAL A 299 7.00 7.53 -17.46
C VAL A 299 5.64 6.97 -17.05
N ILE A 300 5.12 7.29 -15.86
CA ILE A 300 3.78 6.87 -15.44
C ILE A 300 2.71 7.36 -16.44
N VAL A 301 2.76 8.64 -16.82
CA VAL A 301 1.83 9.21 -17.79
C VAL A 301 1.96 8.53 -19.15
N GLN A 302 3.17 8.26 -19.63
CA GLN A 302 3.40 7.53 -20.88
C GLN A 302 2.78 6.12 -20.85
N MET A 303 2.91 5.41 -19.71
CA MET A 303 2.31 4.08 -19.55
C MET A 303 0.79 4.13 -19.59
N LEU A 304 0.16 5.13 -18.94
CA LEU A 304 -1.29 5.34 -18.98
C LEU A 304 -1.84 5.68 -20.37
N PHE A 305 -1.01 6.26 -21.25
CA PHE A 305 -1.38 6.46 -22.66
C PHE A 305 -1.12 5.23 -23.54
N LYS A 306 -0.07 4.48 -23.24
CA LYS A 306 0.40 3.37 -24.09
C LYS A 306 -0.38 2.08 -23.84
N TYR A 307 -0.71 1.79 -22.58
CA TYR A 307 -1.35 0.54 -22.17
C TYR A 307 -2.82 0.76 -21.78
N PRO A 308 -3.70 -0.22 -22.04
CA PRO A 308 -5.13 -0.07 -21.80
C PRO A 308 -5.51 -0.25 -20.33
N ILE A 309 -4.82 0.50 -19.46
CA ILE A 309 -5.04 0.49 -18.02
C ILE A 309 -6.37 1.15 -17.72
N THR A 310 -7.26 0.44 -17.00
CA THR A 310 -8.62 0.92 -16.69
C THR A 310 -8.70 1.56 -15.31
N GLN A 311 -7.92 1.07 -14.36
CA GLN A 311 -7.90 1.62 -13.00
C GLN A 311 -6.49 1.60 -12.43
N CYS A 312 -6.19 2.57 -11.54
CA CYS A 312 -4.93 2.59 -10.82
C CYS A 312 -5.09 2.96 -9.35
N LEU A 313 -4.12 2.50 -8.54
CA LEU A 313 -4.00 2.79 -7.12
C LEU A 313 -2.57 3.24 -6.81
N GLY A 314 -2.41 4.38 -6.15
CA GLY A 314 -1.10 4.90 -5.78
C GLY A 314 -1.14 5.80 -4.55
N ALA A 315 0.00 6.36 -4.16
CA ALA A 315 0.04 7.37 -3.11
C ALA A 315 -0.43 8.74 -3.63
N PRO A 316 -1.07 9.61 -2.81
CA PRO A 316 -1.39 10.99 -3.18
C PRO A 316 -0.20 11.77 -3.73
N THR A 317 0.97 11.62 -3.13
CA THR A 317 2.22 12.23 -3.61
C THR A 317 2.52 11.92 -5.08
N LEU A 318 2.24 10.71 -5.55
CA LEU A 318 2.43 10.32 -6.95
C LEU A 318 1.54 11.16 -7.89
N PHE A 319 0.25 11.27 -7.57
CA PHE A 319 -0.69 12.07 -8.36
C PHE A 319 -0.34 13.56 -8.34
N ARG A 320 0.10 14.08 -7.19
CA ARG A 320 0.61 15.44 -7.03
C ARG A 320 1.80 15.71 -7.95
N MET A 321 2.77 14.81 -7.99
CA MET A 321 3.95 14.94 -8.86
C MET A 321 3.58 14.92 -10.34
N ILE A 322 2.58 14.13 -10.75
CA ILE A 322 2.05 14.16 -12.12
C ILE A 322 1.39 15.52 -12.40
N LEU A 323 0.57 16.03 -11.48
CA LEU A 323 -0.13 17.31 -11.62
C LEU A 323 0.80 18.53 -11.65
N GLN A 324 2.03 18.40 -11.16
CA GLN A 324 3.07 19.44 -11.21
C GLN A 324 3.79 19.48 -12.57
N GLN A 325 3.65 18.46 -13.41
CA GLN A 325 4.25 18.43 -14.73
C GLN A 325 3.39 19.20 -15.74
N ASN A 326 4.05 19.82 -16.73
CA ASN A 326 3.37 20.51 -17.83
C ASN A 326 3.07 19.50 -18.95
N PHE A 327 1.99 18.74 -18.82
CA PHE A 327 1.51 17.90 -19.91
C PHE A 327 0.48 18.66 -20.76
N PRO A 328 0.53 18.51 -22.09
CA PRO A 328 -0.46 19.15 -23.00
C PRO A 328 -1.88 18.63 -22.75
N SER A 329 -2.01 17.38 -22.38
CA SER A 329 -3.27 16.73 -22.02
C SER A 329 -3.01 15.53 -21.10
N LEU A 330 -3.92 15.27 -20.17
CA LEU A 330 -3.98 14.07 -19.34
C LEU A 330 -5.29 13.29 -19.58
N ARG A 331 -5.89 13.41 -20.78
CA ARG A 331 -7.07 12.61 -21.17
C ARG A 331 -6.64 11.21 -21.61
N PHE A 332 -6.59 10.29 -20.67
CA PHE A 332 -6.16 8.91 -20.91
C PHE A 332 -7.25 8.12 -21.66
N PRO A 333 -6.87 7.25 -22.63
CA PRO A 333 -7.84 6.57 -23.49
C PRO A 333 -8.77 5.60 -22.77
N THR A 334 -8.25 4.92 -21.73
CA THR A 334 -8.94 3.78 -21.09
C THR A 334 -9.09 3.91 -19.58
N LEU A 335 -8.44 4.91 -18.96
CA LEU A 335 -8.49 5.08 -17.53
C LEU A 335 -9.87 5.55 -17.07
N GLU A 336 -10.52 4.76 -16.24
CA GLU A 336 -11.88 5.00 -15.74
C GLU A 336 -11.89 5.53 -14.30
N HIS A 337 -10.93 5.11 -13.47
CA HIS A 337 -10.90 5.45 -12.05
C HIS A 337 -9.49 5.39 -11.47
N CYS A 338 -9.23 6.29 -10.51
CA CYS A 338 -8.01 6.28 -9.71
C CYS A 338 -8.32 6.30 -8.23
N ASN A 339 -7.51 5.59 -7.47
CA ASN A 339 -7.56 5.59 -6.01
C ASN A 339 -6.22 6.04 -5.44
N ALA A 340 -6.26 6.81 -4.36
CA ALA A 340 -5.08 7.28 -3.65
C ALA A 340 -5.17 6.92 -2.17
N GLY A 341 -4.09 6.37 -1.61
CA GLY A 341 -4.07 5.97 -0.20
C GLY A 341 -2.69 5.95 0.42
N GLY A 342 -2.68 5.85 1.76
CA GLY A 342 -1.46 5.84 2.56
C GLY A 342 -1.01 7.22 3.07
N GLU A 343 -1.58 8.29 2.53
CA GLU A 343 -1.43 9.68 2.95
C GLU A 343 -2.78 10.37 2.77
N PRO A 344 -3.05 11.52 3.43
CA PRO A 344 -4.23 12.32 3.13
C PRO A 344 -4.22 12.86 1.69
N LEU A 345 -5.36 12.78 1.03
CA LEU A 345 -5.56 13.33 -0.30
C LEU A 345 -6.26 14.69 -0.19
N LEU A 346 -5.60 15.76 -0.65
CA LEU A 346 -6.14 17.10 -0.53
C LEU A 346 -7.30 17.35 -1.53
N PRO A 347 -8.39 18.02 -1.11
CA PRO A 347 -9.54 18.30 -1.99
C PRO A 347 -9.18 19.01 -3.30
N GLN A 348 -8.23 19.96 -3.27
CA GLN A 348 -7.78 20.64 -4.46
C GLN A 348 -7.01 19.71 -5.43
N GLU A 349 -6.31 18.69 -4.93
CA GLU A 349 -5.63 17.71 -5.78
C GLU A 349 -6.65 16.82 -6.48
N GLN A 350 -7.71 16.39 -5.78
CA GLN A 350 -8.83 15.64 -6.37
C GLN A 350 -9.48 16.43 -7.51
N GLU A 351 -9.78 17.69 -7.26
CA GLU A 351 -10.45 18.55 -8.24
C GLU A 351 -9.54 18.87 -9.43
N LYS A 352 -8.25 19.16 -9.19
CA LYS A 352 -7.27 19.41 -10.26
C LYS A 352 -7.10 18.15 -11.13
N TRP A 353 -7.01 16.97 -10.53
CA TRP A 353 -6.95 15.70 -11.24
C TRP A 353 -8.19 15.49 -12.12
N ARG A 354 -9.39 15.67 -11.55
CA ARG A 354 -10.65 15.53 -12.27
C ARG A 354 -10.74 16.48 -13.46
N ARG A 355 -10.35 17.75 -13.29
CA ARG A 355 -10.37 18.74 -14.38
C ARG A 355 -9.42 18.36 -15.51
N GLN A 356 -8.21 17.92 -15.20
CA GLN A 356 -7.19 17.61 -16.21
C GLN A 356 -7.43 16.28 -16.90
N THR A 357 -7.87 15.26 -16.17
CA THR A 357 -8.00 13.89 -16.70
C THR A 357 -9.42 13.53 -17.10
N GLY A 358 -10.44 14.13 -16.49
CA GLY A 358 -11.84 13.70 -16.56
C GLY A 358 -12.15 12.48 -15.66
N VAL A 359 -11.15 11.95 -14.96
CA VAL A 359 -11.25 10.75 -14.12
C VAL A 359 -11.33 11.15 -12.65
N HIS A 360 -12.14 10.44 -11.88
CA HIS A 360 -12.19 10.63 -10.44
C HIS A 360 -10.94 10.06 -9.76
N LEU A 361 -10.42 10.81 -8.77
CA LEU A 361 -9.40 10.36 -7.84
C LEU A 361 -10.04 10.26 -6.46
N SER A 362 -10.19 9.05 -5.94
CA SER A 362 -10.84 8.79 -4.66
C SER A 362 -9.81 8.46 -3.58
N GLU A 363 -10.02 8.99 -2.38
CA GLU A 363 -9.19 8.59 -1.25
C GLU A 363 -9.60 7.23 -0.71
N VAL A 364 -8.62 6.43 -0.33
CA VAL A 364 -8.79 5.17 0.41
C VAL A 364 -7.95 5.22 1.68
N TYR A 365 -8.53 4.77 2.78
CA TYR A 365 -7.88 4.76 4.08
C TYR A 365 -7.69 3.33 4.58
N GLY A 366 -6.53 3.11 5.18
CA GLY A 366 -6.18 1.86 5.84
C GLY A 366 -4.77 1.91 6.42
N GLN A 367 -4.42 0.85 7.08
CA GLN A 367 -3.13 0.68 7.76
C GLN A 367 -2.53 -0.69 7.44
N SER A 368 -1.26 -0.90 7.81
CA SER A 368 -0.66 -2.22 7.72
C SER A 368 -1.40 -3.26 8.57
N GLU A 369 -2.02 -2.84 9.64
CA GLU A 369 -2.79 -3.67 10.58
C GLU A 369 -4.18 -4.04 10.07
N THR A 370 -4.76 -3.22 9.20
CA THR A 370 -6.17 -3.36 8.78
C THR A 370 -6.33 -3.73 7.31
N GLY A 371 -5.27 -3.52 6.49
CA GLY A 371 -5.49 -3.40 5.06
C GLY A 371 -6.39 -2.19 4.80
N LEU A 372 -7.33 -2.31 3.88
CA LEU A 372 -8.25 -1.24 3.52
C LEU A 372 -9.41 -1.14 4.53
N THR A 373 -9.67 0.05 5.06
CA THR A 373 -10.71 0.31 6.08
C THR A 373 -11.86 1.14 5.56
N CYS A 374 -11.57 2.25 4.89
CA CYS A 374 -12.59 3.12 4.29
C CYS A 374 -12.26 3.41 2.83
N ALA A 375 -13.29 3.52 1.99
CA ALA A 375 -13.18 3.93 0.59
C ALA A 375 -14.50 4.50 0.07
N PHE A 376 -14.45 5.05 -1.14
CA PHE A 376 -15.63 5.35 -1.91
C PHE A 376 -16.07 4.12 -2.70
N TYR A 377 -17.35 3.77 -2.64
CA TYR A 377 -17.93 2.80 -3.56
C TYR A 377 -18.24 3.49 -4.90
N ARG A 378 -18.12 2.77 -5.98
CA ARG A 378 -18.43 3.28 -7.31
C ARG A 378 -19.88 3.77 -7.37
N GLY A 379 -20.09 5.02 -7.80
CA GLY A 379 -21.42 5.66 -7.83
C GLY A 379 -21.82 6.41 -6.56
N MET A 380 -21.02 6.35 -5.49
CA MET A 380 -21.25 7.21 -4.32
C MET A 380 -20.95 8.68 -4.65
N LYS A 381 -21.67 9.58 -3.98
CA LYS A 381 -21.35 11.01 -3.99
C LYS A 381 -19.97 11.20 -3.34
N ILE A 382 -19.04 11.78 -4.07
CA ILE A 382 -17.73 12.16 -3.54
C ILE A 382 -17.90 13.41 -2.67
N LYS A 383 -17.53 13.30 -1.40
CA LYS A 383 -17.42 14.44 -0.48
C LYS A 383 -15.94 14.81 -0.40
N PRO A 384 -15.53 16.01 -0.83
CA PRO A 384 -14.13 16.43 -0.85
C PRO A 384 -13.46 16.30 0.53
N GLY A 385 -12.23 15.74 0.56
CA GLY A 385 -11.46 15.52 1.79
C GLY A 385 -11.95 14.38 2.66
N SER A 386 -13.03 13.67 2.29
CA SER A 386 -13.49 12.48 2.97
C SER A 386 -12.74 11.25 2.45
N MET A 387 -12.52 10.29 3.33
CA MET A 387 -11.99 8.95 3.01
C MET A 387 -13.08 7.97 2.53
N GLY A 388 -14.32 8.45 2.27
CA GLY A 388 -15.48 7.60 1.96
C GLY A 388 -16.10 6.98 3.20
N LYS A 389 -16.64 5.77 3.05
CA LYS A 389 -17.32 5.02 4.12
C LYS A 389 -16.57 3.76 4.48
N ALA A 390 -16.87 3.21 5.66
CA ALA A 390 -16.34 1.92 6.11
C ALA A 390 -16.62 0.81 5.09
N ILE A 391 -15.63 -0.05 4.89
CA ILE A 391 -15.75 -1.23 4.03
C ILE A 391 -16.06 -2.45 4.89
N PRO A 392 -17.21 -3.09 4.70
CA PRO A 392 -17.52 -4.33 5.41
C PRO A 392 -16.44 -5.41 5.17
N PRO A 393 -16.23 -6.33 6.11
CA PRO A 393 -17.02 -6.54 7.34
C PRO A 393 -16.61 -5.65 8.52
N PHE A 394 -15.78 -4.62 8.30
CA PHE A 394 -15.36 -3.72 9.38
C PHE A 394 -16.50 -2.79 9.79
N ASP A 395 -16.91 -2.89 11.06
CA ASP A 395 -17.71 -1.87 11.73
C ASP A 395 -16.75 -0.80 12.26
N THR A 396 -16.53 0.23 11.43
CA THR A 396 -15.65 1.35 11.76
C THR A 396 -16.47 2.47 12.37
N GLN A 397 -16.02 2.99 13.52
CA GLN A 397 -16.71 4.01 14.31
C GLN A 397 -15.72 5.11 14.75
N ILE A 398 -16.26 6.25 15.16
CA ILE A 398 -15.51 7.24 15.91
C ILE A 398 -15.77 7.00 17.39
N ILE A 399 -14.70 6.82 18.16
CA ILE A 399 -14.77 6.44 19.59
C ILE A 399 -13.98 7.42 20.47
N ASP A 400 -14.39 7.51 21.73
CA ASP A 400 -13.60 8.20 22.76
C ASP A 400 -12.41 7.33 23.25
N ASP A 401 -11.63 7.85 24.19
CA ASP A 401 -10.48 7.14 24.76
C ASP A 401 -10.86 5.96 25.67
N LYS A 402 -12.15 5.75 25.94
CA LYS A 402 -12.71 4.61 26.69
C LYS A 402 -13.37 3.56 25.78
N GLY A 403 -13.46 3.83 24.47
CA GLY A 403 -14.10 2.94 23.51
C GLY A 403 -15.61 3.16 23.36
N ASN A 404 -16.17 4.27 23.85
CA ASN A 404 -17.58 4.61 23.60
C ASN A 404 -17.72 5.26 22.23
N ILE A 405 -18.78 4.91 21.49
CA ILE A 405 -19.09 5.50 20.19
C ILE A 405 -19.52 6.95 20.38
N LEU A 406 -18.94 7.85 19.60
CA LEU A 406 -19.27 9.27 19.59
C LEU A 406 -20.36 9.58 18.56
N PRO A 407 -21.20 10.61 18.79
CA PRO A 407 -22.21 11.04 17.84
C PRO A 407 -21.56 11.62 16.56
N PRO A 408 -22.31 11.66 15.44
CA PRO A 408 -21.83 12.28 14.21
C PRO A 408 -21.26 13.70 14.42
N HIS A 409 -20.29 14.09 13.59
CA HIS A 409 -19.58 15.37 13.64
C HIS A 409 -18.75 15.62 14.89
N THR A 410 -18.53 14.58 15.71
CA THR A 410 -17.65 14.66 16.89
C THR A 410 -16.27 14.10 16.54
N GLU A 411 -15.23 14.78 17.00
CA GLU A 411 -13.85 14.31 16.86
C GLU A 411 -13.55 13.19 17.86
N GLY A 412 -12.91 12.14 17.39
CA GLY A 412 -12.48 11.02 18.23
C GLY A 412 -11.45 10.13 17.55
N ASN A 413 -11.20 8.98 18.16
CA ASN A 413 -10.35 7.96 17.57
C ASN A 413 -11.12 7.16 16.51
N ILE A 414 -10.46 6.80 15.41
CA ILE A 414 -11.02 5.84 14.46
C ILE A 414 -10.84 4.44 15.05
N GLY A 415 -11.93 3.76 15.32
CA GLY A 415 -11.95 2.41 15.90
C GLY A 415 -12.62 1.40 14.99
N ILE A 416 -12.13 0.17 14.98
CA ILE A 416 -12.77 -0.97 14.31
C ILE A 416 -13.27 -1.93 15.37
N ARG A 417 -14.56 -2.27 15.35
CA ARG A 417 -15.14 -3.17 16.34
C ARG A 417 -14.52 -4.55 16.26
N ILE A 418 -14.10 -5.08 17.42
CA ILE A 418 -13.46 -6.40 17.56
C ILE A 418 -14.22 -7.35 18.48
N LYS A 419 -15.25 -6.89 19.19
CA LYS A 419 -16.10 -7.72 20.04
C LYS A 419 -17.57 -7.58 19.65
N PRO A 420 -18.38 -8.63 19.79
CA PRO A 420 -18.04 -9.95 20.34
C PRO A 420 -17.22 -10.83 19.40
N ILE A 421 -17.16 -10.51 18.10
CA ILE A 421 -16.45 -11.28 17.07
C ILE A 421 -15.42 -10.39 16.39
N ARG A 422 -14.15 -10.84 16.38
CA ARG A 422 -13.08 -10.14 15.66
C ARG A 422 -13.33 -10.24 14.14
N PRO A 423 -13.37 -9.11 13.42
CA PRO A 423 -13.70 -9.14 12.00
C PRO A 423 -12.57 -9.78 11.18
N ILE A 424 -12.99 -10.50 10.14
CA ILE A 424 -12.05 -11.13 9.21
C ILE A 424 -11.22 -10.09 8.47
N GLY A 425 -9.95 -10.39 8.24
CA GLY A 425 -9.03 -9.48 7.54
C GLY A 425 -8.34 -8.44 8.43
N LEU A 426 -8.77 -8.28 9.69
CA LEU A 426 -8.00 -7.54 10.68
C LEU A 426 -6.78 -8.37 11.10
N PHE A 427 -5.64 -7.73 11.31
CA PHE A 427 -4.42 -8.41 11.72
C PHE A 427 -4.61 -9.26 13.00
N LEU A 428 -3.81 -10.31 13.16
CA LEU A 428 -3.87 -11.18 14.34
C LEU A 428 -3.27 -10.53 15.60
N GLY A 429 -2.45 -9.51 15.39
CA GLY A 429 -1.69 -8.81 16.42
C GLY A 429 -0.25 -8.58 15.96
N TYR A 430 0.56 -7.98 16.82
CA TYR A 430 1.98 -7.79 16.58
C TYR A 430 2.74 -9.04 17.00
N GLU A 431 3.42 -9.67 16.05
CA GLU A 431 4.22 -10.88 16.30
C GLU A 431 5.33 -10.61 17.30
N GLY A 432 5.41 -11.43 18.33
CA GLY A 432 6.39 -11.29 19.40
C GLY A 432 6.13 -10.14 20.40
N ASP A 433 5.01 -9.39 20.24
CA ASP A 433 4.68 -8.27 21.14
C ASP A 433 3.20 -8.27 21.56
N PRO A 434 2.79 -9.20 22.43
CA PRO A 434 1.41 -9.29 22.92
C PRO A 434 0.99 -8.07 23.76
N LYS A 435 1.95 -7.42 24.45
CA LYS A 435 1.70 -6.21 25.21
C LYS A 435 1.25 -5.08 24.29
N LYS A 436 1.99 -4.87 23.19
CA LYS A 436 1.65 -3.85 22.20
C LYS A 436 0.34 -4.15 21.48
N THR A 437 0.04 -5.43 21.27
CA THR A 437 -1.24 -5.87 20.72
C THR A 437 -2.40 -5.49 21.65
N ALA A 438 -2.25 -5.71 22.94
CA ALA A 438 -3.26 -5.31 23.92
C ALA A 438 -3.42 -3.78 24.07
N GLU A 439 -2.34 -3.02 23.94
CA GLU A 439 -2.36 -1.54 24.02
C GLU A 439 -3.20 -0.87 22.93
N VAL A 440 -3.40 -1.51 21.77
CA VAL A 440 -4.21 -0.97 20.69
C VAL A 440 -5.68 -1.38 20.75
N GLU A 441 -6.07 -2.17 21.75
CA GLU A 441 -7.46 -2.51 22.03
C GLU A 441 -8.06 -1.52 23.05
N CYS A 442 -9.21 -0.94 22.73
CA CYS A 442 -9.91 0.04 23.54
C CYS A 442 -11.38 -0.37 23.67
N GLY A 443 -11.76 -0.92 24.82
CA GLY A 443 -13.10 -1.49 25.04
C GLY A 443 -13.38 -2.63 24.05
N ASP A 444 -14.38 -2.43 23.20
CA ASP A 444 -14.77 -3.39 22.16
C ASP A 444 -14.15 -3.09 20.78
N PHE A 445 -13.16 -2.17 20.72
CA PHE A 445 -12.59 -1.69 19.49
C PHE A 445 -11.08 -1.87 19.43
N TYR A 446 -10.57 -2.14 18.21
CA TYR A 446 -9.20 -1.87 17.83
C TYR A 446 -9.08 -0.37 17.54
N ASN A 447 -8.23 0.32 18.29
CA ASN A 447 -7.92 1.74 18.09
C ASN A 447 -6.80 1.88 17.07
N THR A 448 -7.09 2.50 15.92
CA THR A 448 -6.10 2.68 14.84
C THR A 448 -4.96 3.64 15.22
N GLY A 449 -5.11 4.42 16.29
CA GLY A 449 -4.21 5.52 16.64
C GLY A 449 -4.35 6.72 15.70
N ASP A 450 -5.40 6.77 14.89
CA ASP A 450 -5.76 7.89 14.02
C ASP A 450 -6.98 8.61 14.58
N LYS A 451 -7.00 9.94 14.44
CA LYS A 451 -8.13 10.79 14.78
C LYS A 451 -8.95 11.08 13.53
N GLY A 452 -10.26 11.16 13.71
CA GLY A 452 -11.18 11.46 12.63
C GLY A 452 -12.53 11.93 13.12
N THR A 453 -13.40 12.25 12.17
CA THR A 453 -14.82 12.51 12.38
C THR A 453 -15.63 11.69 11.38
N MET A 454 -16.92 11.48 11.70
CA MET A 454 -17.88 10.85 10.80
C MET A 454 -19.13 11.71 10.75
N ASP A 455 -19.70 11.91 9.55
CA ASP A 455 -20.99 12.60 9.44
C ASP A 455 -22.19 11.65 9.61
N ALA A 456 -23.38 12.22 9.62
CA ALA A 456 -24.63 11.47 9.77
C ALA A 456 -24.92 10.49 8.60
N GLU A 457 -24.25 10.66 7.46
CA GLU A 457 -24.34 9.77 6.30
C GLU A 457 -23.29 8.65 6.33
N GLY A 458 -22.38 8.63 7.34
CA GLY A 458 -21.33 7.62 7.53
C GLY A 458 -20.05 7.86 6.70
N TYR A 459 -19.82 9.09 6.23
CA TYR A 459 -18.53 9.46 5.62
C TYR A 459 -17.53 9.85 6.70
N PHE A 460 -16.27 9.44 6.51
CA PHE A 460 -15.17 9.67 7.44
C PHE A 460 -14.22 10.74 6.91
N TRP A 461 -13.71 11.57 7.81
CA TRP A 461 -12.63 12.53 7.57
C TRP A 461 -11.46 12.22 8.49
N PHE A 462 -10.26 12.15 7.93
CA PHE A 462 -9.02 12.00 8.68
C PHE A 462 -8.56 13.35 9.22
N LEU A 463 -8.24 13.42 10.50
CA LEU A 463 -7.74 14.63 11.16
C LEU A 463 -6.24 14.59 11.45
N GLY A 464 -5.68 13.40 11.61
CA GLY A 464 -4.26 13.19 11.90
C GLY A 464 -4.01 11.96 12.76
N ARG A 465 -2.74 11.68 13.01
CA ARG A 465 -2.36 10.67 14.01
C ARG A 465 -2.68 11.18 15.41
N SER A 466 -3.05 10.30 16.32
CA SER A 466 -3.31 10.67 17.72
C SER A 466 -2.09 11.29 18.41
N ASP A 467 -0.88 10.87 17.99
CA ASP A 467 0.40 11.40 18.46
C ASP A 467 0.86 12.66 17.71
N ASP A 468 0.20 13.06 16.63
CA ASP A 468 0.49 14.25 15.83
C ASP A 468 -0.51 15.41 16.07
N VAL A 469 -1.65 15.16 16.72
CA VAL A 469 -2.64 16.21 17.04
C VAL A 469 -2.01 17.26 17.96
N ILE A 470 -2.15 18.52 17.58
CA ILE A 470 -1.54 19.66 18.27
C ILE A 470 -2.53 20.20 19.31
N ASN A 471 -2.10 20.27 20.55
CA ASN A 471 -2.88 20.84 21.65
C ASN A 471 -2.42 22.28 21.93
N ALA A 472 -2.98 23.24 21.19
CA ALA A 472 -2.61 24.66 21.29
C ALA A 472 -3.63 25.42 22.13
N SER A 473 -3.25 25.85 23.36
CA SER A 473 -4.10 26.67 24.24
C SER A 473 -5.50 26.04 24.48
N GLY A 474 -5.59 24.72 24.63
CA GLY A 474 -6.84 23.98 24.80
C GLY A 474 -7.57 23.62 23.52
N PHE A 475 -7.13 24.07 22.37
CA PHE A 475 -7.65 23.65 21.08
C PHE A 475 -6.90 22.44 20.56
N ARG A 476 -7.63 21.45 20.06
CA ARG A 476 -7.09 20.30 19.33
C ARG A 476 -7.06 20.64 17.84
N ILE A 477 -5.91 20.59 17.22
CA ILE A 477 -5.69 20.97 15.83
C ILE A 477 -5.06 19.81 15.09
N GLY A 478 -5.74 19.33 14.06
CA GLY A 478 -5.22 18.32 13.14
C GLY A 478 -4.20 18.94 12.20
N PRO A 479 -2.98 18.38 12.06
CA PRO A 479 -2.00 18.85 11.10
C PRO A 479 -2.55 18.97 9.67
N ALA A 480 -3.31 17.96 9.23
CA ALA A 480 -3.85 17.89 7.87
C ALA A 480 -4.76 19.06 7.50
N GLU A 481 -5.53 19.59 8.46
CA GLU A 481 -6.41 20.75 8.22
C GLU A 481 -5.64 22.03 7.92
N VAL A 482 -4.50 22.20 8.59
CA VAL A 482 -3.62 23.37 8.39
C VAL A 482 -2.83 23.19 7.09
N GLU A 483 -2.38 21.98 6.80
CA GLU A 483 -1.68 21.64 5.55
C GLU A 483 -2.61 21.86 4.34
N ASP A 484 -3.88 21.45 4.44
CA ASP A 484 -4.89 21.72 3.40
C ASP A 484 -5.10 23.22 3.18
N ALA A 485 -5.17 24.00 4.26
CA ALA A 485 -5.30 25.47 4.15
C ALA A 485 -4.06 26.08 3.49
N LEU A 486 -2.85 25.68 3.90
CA LEU A 486 -1.60 26.17 3.32
C LEU A 486 -1.45 25.81 1.84
N ALA A 487 -1.83 24.61 1.45
CA ALA A 487 -1.72 24.13 0.07
C ALA A 487 -2.59 24.93 -0.94
N LYS A 488 -3.56 25.71 -0.47
CA LYS A 488 -4.36 26.62 -1.30
C LYS A 488 -3.60 27.90 -1.69
N HIS A 489 -2.48 28.17 -1.04
CA HIS A 489 -1.67 29.35 -1.33
C HIS A 489 -0.66 29.06 -2.45
N PRO A 490 -0.51 29.94 -3.47
CA PRO A 490 0.34 29.68 -4.63
C PRO A 490 1.84 29.55 -4.30
N ALA A 491 2.28 30.10 -3.18
CA ALA A 491 3.66 29.99 -2.72
C ALA A 491 4.01 28.60 -2.16
N VAL A 492 3.04 27.77 -1.81
CA VAL A 492 3.26 26.49 -1.12
C VAL A 492 3.32 25.33 -2.12
N ALA A 493 4.50 24.76 -2.28
CA ALA A 493 4.67 23.52 -3.05
C ALA A 493 4.33 22.29 -2.19
N GLU A 494 4.78 22.32 -0.93
CA GLU A 494 4.54 21.25 0.05
C GLU A 494 4.64 21.82 1.45
N SER A 495 3.89 21.27 2.41
CA SER A 495 3.97 21.68 3.80
C SER A 495 3.86 20.49 4.75
N ALA A 496 4.48 20.63 5.92
CA ALA A 496 4.33 19.72 7.05
C ALA A 496 4.04 20.53 8.31
N VAL A 497 3.00 20.15 9.01
CA VAL A 497 2.57 20.83 10.23
C VAL A 497 2.79 19.94 11.44
N VAL A 498 3.41 20.50 12.47
CA VAL A 498 3.71 19.81 13.73
C VAL A 498 3.45 20.72 14.93
N SER A 499 3.38 20.11 16.12
CA SER A 499 3.44 20.88 17.37
C SER A 499 4.86 21.40 17.60
N SER A 500 4.96 22.63 18.03
CA SER A 500 6.20 23.24 18.52
C SER A 500 5.99 23.75 19.95
N PRO A 501 6.95 23.55 20.86
CA PRO A 501 6.81 24.01 22.25
C PRO A 501 6.69 25.55 22.32
N ASP A 502 5.87 26.02 23.26
CA ASP A 502 5.67 27.44 23.55
C ASP A 502 5.57 27.63 25.06
N PRO A 503 6.35 28.57 25.66
CA PRO A 503 6.39 28.74 27.12
C PRO A 503 5.06 29.15 27.74
N ILE A 504 4.19 29.85 26.98
CA ILE A 504 2.92 30.39 27.47
C ILE A 504 1.76 29.45 27.12
N ARG A 505 1.82 28.84 25.93
CA ARG A 505 0.69 28.08 25.35
C ARG A 505 0.85 26.58 25.43
N GLY A 506 1.98 26.11 26.01
CA GLY A 506 2.38 24.71 26.00
C GLY A 506 2.83 24.25 24.61
N GLN A 507 1.94 24.30 23.64
CA GLN A 507 2.23 24.01 22.24
C GLN A 507 1.60 25.05 21.31
N VAL A 508 2.24 25.25 20.16
CA VAL A 508 1.69 26.06 19.05
C VAL A 508 1.87 25.32 17.73
N VAL A 509 1.06 25.70 16.77
CA VAL A 509 1.15 25.18 15.40
C VAL A 509 2.40 25.74 14.73
N LYS A 510 3.26 24.88 14.21
CA LYS A 510 4.40 25.22 13.36
C LYS A 510 4.25 24.55 12.00
N ALA A 511 4.49 25.33 10.94
CA ALA A 511 4.52 24.84 9.57
C ALA A 511 5.93 24.88 9.01
N PHE A 512 6.38 23.76 8.47
CA PHE A 512 7.55 23.65 7.59
C PHE A 512 7.04 23.73 6.14
N ILE A 513 7.60 24.62 5.34
CA ILE A 513 7.06 24.94 4.01
C ILE A 513 8.16 24.85 2.96
N VAL A 514 7.90 24.09 1.91
CA VAL A 514 8.67 24.09 0.66
C VAL A 514 7.99 25.04 -0.29
N LEU A 515 8.74 26.00 -0.81
CA LEU A 515 8.19 27.03 -1.70
C LEU A 515 8.16 26.60 -3.15
N THR A 516 7.17 27.12 -3.88
CA THR A 516 7.15 27.03 -5.34
C THR A 516 8.23 27.94 -5.95
N PRO A 517 8.80 27.61 -7.13
CA PRO A 517 9.90 28.35 -7.74
C PRO A 517 9.70 29.87 -7.84
N PRO A 518 8.50 30.40 -8.20
CA PRO A 518 8.29 31.84 -8.29
C PRO A 518 8.47 32.60 -6.96
N PHE A 519 8.36 31.91 -5.82
CA PHE A 519 8.38 32.54 -4.49
C PHE A 519 9.72 32.34 -3.76
N LEU A 520 10.71 31.71 -4.37
CA LEU A 520 12.01 31.43 -3.73
C LEU A 520 12.79 32.71 -3.34
N SER A 521 12.62 33.80 -4.08
CA SER A 521 13.28 35.09 -3.84
C SER A 521 12.45 36.08 -3.03
N HIS A 522 11.23 35.71 -2.60
CA HIS A 522 10.36 36.61 -1.82
C HIS A 522 10.91 36.82 -0.41
N ASP A 523 10.57 37.99 0.17
CA ASP A 523 10.87 38.30 1.56
C ASP A 523 10.19 37.28 2.49
N ARG A 524 10.98 36.62 3.31
CA ARG A 524 10.54 35.51 4.17
C ARG A 524 9.61 35.96 5.29
N GLU A 525 9.84 37.15 5.84
CA GLU A 525 9.01 37.69 6.92
C GLU A 525 7.64 38.13 6.41
N GLN A 526 7.62 38.82 5.26
CA GLN A 526 6.38 39.19 4.61
C GLN A 526 5.57 37.98 4.19
N LEU A 527 6.21 36.99 3.56
CA LEU A 527 5.55 35.76 3.12
C LEU A 527 4.99 34.96 4.29
N THR A 528 5.70 34.95 5.43
CA THR A 528 5.19 34.31 6.66
C THR A 528 3.88 34.97 7.12
N LYS A 529 3.82 36.30 7.16
CA LYS A 529 2.59 37.04 7.54
C LYS A 529 1.44 36.77 6.54
N GLU A 530 1.76 36.73 5.27
CA GLU A 530 0.80 36.41 4.21
C GLU A 530 0.21 35.02 4.36
N LEU A 531 1.05 33.99 4.56
CA LEU A 531 0.63 32.61 4.78
C LEU A 531 -0.20 32.45 6.07
N GLN A 532 0.20 33.11 7.14
CA GLN A 532 -0.58 33.13 8.39
C GLN A 532 -1.96 33.76 8.19
N GLN A 533 -2.04 34.89 7.47
CA GLN A 533 -3.31 35.56 7.16
C GLN A 533 -4.16 34.70 6.23
N HIS A 534 -3.54 34.06 5.23
CA HIS A 534 -4.24 33.17 4.32
C HIS A 534 -4.90 32.02 5.11
N VAL A 535 -4.18 31.34 5.99
CA VAL A 535 -4.75 30.25 6.80
C VAL A 535 -5.92 30.76 7.67
N LYS A 536 -5.80 31.93 8.28
CA LYS A 536 -6.89 32.55 9.05
C LYS A 536 -8.14 32.86 8.21
N SER A 537 -7.96 33.10 6.93
CA SER A 537 -9.08 33.43 6.03
C SER A 537 -9.80 32.19 5.49
N VAL A 538 -9.13 31.05 5.43
CA VAL A 538 -9.68 29.82 4.82
C VAL A 538 -10.07 28.74 5.83
N THR A 539 -9.62 28.86 7.09
CA THR A 539 -9.99 27.96 8.19
C THR A 539 -10.18 28.74 9.50
N ALA A 540 -10.53 28.04 10.58
CA ALA A 540 -10.74 28.70 11.87
C ALA A 540 -9.45 29.44 12.32
N PRO A 541 -9.55 30.71 12.74
CA PRO A 541 -8.38 31.55 13.02
C PRO A 541 -7.39 30.96 14.02
N TYR A 542 -7.83 30.17 15.00
CA TYR A 542 -6.94 29.56 15.99
C TYR A 542 -6.00 28.49 15.40
N LYS A 543 -6.27 27.99 14.19
CA LYS A 543 -5.50 26.94 13.50
C LYS A 543 -4.27 27.47 12.76
N TYR A 544 -4.12 28.81 12.59
CA TYR A 544 -3.00 29.34 11.82
C TYR A 544 -1.64 28.96 12.42
N PRO A 545 -0.61 28.72 11.59
CA PRO A 545 0.72 28.40 12.08
C PRO A 545 1.36 29.65 12.71
N ARG A 546 1.62 29.59 14.03
CA ARG A 546 2.29 30.69 14.73
C ARG A 546 3.78 30.75 14.40
N LYS A 547 4.36 29.63 14.03
CA LYS A 547 5.74 29.51 13.57
C LYS A 547 5.74 28.98 12.14
N VAL A 548 6.56 29.58 11.29
CA VAL A 548 6.78 29.13 9.90
C VAL A 548 8.28 28.99 9.67
N GLU A 549 8.69 27.88 9.10
CA GLU A 549 10.05 27.64 8.66
C GLU A 549 10.05 27.22 7.19
N PHE A 550 10.82 27.95 6.38
CA PHE A 550 10.98 27.60 4.97
C PHE A 550 12.17 26.65 4.82
N VAL A 551 11.91 25.48 4.23
CA VAL A 551 12.89 24.41 4.05
C VAL A 551 13.02 24.06 2.56
N PRO A 552 14.20 23.60 2.12
CA PRO A 552 14.38 23.17 0.73
C PRO A 552 13.60 21.88 0.44
N GLU A 553 13.49 21.00 1.44
CA GLU A 553 12.75 19.74 1.34
C GLU A 553 12.23 19.30 2.72
N LEU A 554 11.21 18.45 2.73
CA LEU A 554 10.68 17.82 3.95
C LEU A 554 11.31 16.45 4.16
N PRO A 555 11.63 16.04 5.42
CA PRO A 555 12.09 14.70 5.70
C PRO A 555 10.99 13.68 5.42
N LYS A 556 11.31 12.71 4.59
CA LYS A 556 10.37 11.68 4.15
C LYS A 556 10.87 10.27 4.48
N THR A 557 9.92 9.37 4.65
CA THR A 557 10.21 7.95 4.66
C THR A 557 10.59 7.49 3.24
N ILE A 558 11.09 6.28 3.14
CA ILE A 558 11.35 5.61 1.87
C ILE A 558 10.10 5.56 0.96
N THR A 559 8.90 5.63 1.54
CA THR A 559 7.61 5.65 0.83
C THR A 559 7.09 7.04 0.48
N GLY A 560 7.84 8.09 0.77
CA GLY A 560 7.42 9.47 0.53
C GLY A 560 6.61 10.11 1.67
N LYS A 561 6.26 9.36 2.72
CA LYS A 561 5.52 9.91 3.87
C LYS A 561 6.38 10.88 4.67
N ILE A 562 5.82 12.02 5.02
CA ILE A 562 6.49 13.03 5.85
C ILE A 562 6.75 12.46 7.25
N LYS A 563 7.99 12.56 7.71
CA LYS A 563 8.41 12.15 9.05
C LYS A 563 8.13 13.25 10.09
N ARG A 564 6.85 13.48 10.41
CA ARG A 564 6.45 14.52 11.38
C ARG A 564 7.08 14.34 12.75
N SER A 565 7.29 13.10 13.19
CA SER A 565 7.99 12.80 14.46
C SER A 565 9.42 13.33 14.47
N GLU A 566 10.13 13.31 13.35
CA GLU A 566 11.48 13.86 13.22
C GLU A 566 11.45 15.39 13.29
N LEU A 567 10.53 16.03 12.57
CA LEU A 567 10.34 17.49 12.64
C LEU A 567 9.95 17.95 14.05
N ARG A 568 9.02 17.23 14.69
CA ARG A 568 8.59 17.53 16.06
C ARG A 568 9.74 17.37 17.07
N ARG A 569 10.52 16.29 16.97
CA ARG A 569 11.68 16.10 17.85
C ARG A 569 12.68 17.23 17.71
N LYS A 570 13.00 17.68 16.49
CA LYS A 570 13.86 18.84 16.22
C LYS A 570 13.40 20.07 17.00
N GLU A 571 12.08 20.35 17.04
CA GLU A 571 11.51 21.49 17.77
C GLU A 571 11.71 21.38 19.28
N PHE A 572 11.45 20.21 19.84
CA PHE A 572 11.61 19.98 21.28
C PHE A 572 13.07 19.98 21.73
N ASP A 573 13.98 19.40 20.93
CA ASP A 573 15.42 19.40 21.22
C ASP A 573 16.02 20.81 21.17
N GLN A 574 15.59 21.65 20.21
CA GLN A 574 16.02 23.06 20.13
C GLN A 574 15.59 23.86 21.34
N MET A 575 14.38 23.66 21.86
CA MET A 575 13.93 24.34 23.07
C MET A 575 14.73 23.89 24.32
N GLN A 576 15.00 22.59 24.45
CA GLN A 576 15.82 22.08 25.56
C GLN A 576 17.26 22.63 25.52
N ALA A 577 17.83 22.77 24.32
CA ALA A 577 19.15 23.38 24.14
C ALA A 577 19.16 24.88 24.52
N ALA A 578 18.08 25.61 24.18
CA ALA A 578 17.93 27.04 24.51
C ALA A 578 17.64 27.30 26.01
N THR A 579 17.19 26.30 26.76
CA THR A 579 16.85 26.41 28.18
C THR A 579 17.92 25.80 29.10
N ARG A 580 19.02 25.26 28.57
CA ARG A 580 20.19 24.87 29.36
C ARG A 580 20.96 26.14 29.75
N PRO A 581 21.22 26.38 31.07
CA PRO A 581 21.92 27.55 31.56
C PRO A 581 23.40 27.61 31.12
#